data_ac4d769d652930baa2a2b8954c1ce05c
#
_entry.id   ac4d769d652930baa2a2b8954c1ce05c
#
_cell.length_a   1.000
_cell.length_b   1.000
_cell.length_c   1.000
_cell.angle_alpha   90.00
_cell.angle_beta   90.00
_cell.angle_gamma   90.00
#
_symmetry.space_group_name_H-M   'P 1'
#
loop_
_entity.id
_entity.type
_entity.pdbx_description
1 polymer ?
#
loop_
_entity_poly.entity_id
_entity_poly.type
_entity_poly.pdbx_seq_one_letter_code
_entity_poly.pdbx_strand_id
1 'polypeptide(L)'
;MNFLFHPLQRCRFTALKLMDFTDCKNVTKLPDLLVIAPNIKTLELDRCENLVEIHKSVGLLEKLVYWNLRGCKNLKIIPRILNLKSLEWFYLQSCEILWKFPDVGQSMETLALPSSIENVASLLKLAKLFFRTKNLNYLPSCFFKLPNLKYFILCGFGFENLAKILDIPDCFPKLEGLFVMYSNITTLPDISSRFPQLKGLYIDSCWNLQKIPRLPSCIHTVFVNTCNSLDSQSSRRLLSQVRLSQRFNFG
;
A
#
# COMPACT_ATOMS: atom_id res chain seq x y z
N MET A 1 -2.69 -5.35 -30.62
CA MET A 1 -2.60 -6.82 -30.74
C MET A 1 -1.60 -7.33 -29.69
N ASN A 2 -2.06 -8.10 -28.69
CA ASN A 2 -1.20 -8.62 -27.62
C ASN A 2 -0.44 -9.86 -28.10
N PHE A 3 0.63 -9.68 -28.85
CA PHE A 3 1.40 -10.78 -29.40
C PHE A 3 2.24 -11.58 -28.38
N LEU A 4 2.54 -11.00 -27.21
CA LEU A 4 3.46 -11.60 -26.23
C LEU A 4 2.91 -12.85 -25.51
N PHE A 5 1.58 -12.95 -25.33
CA PHE A 5 1.00 -14.03 -24.53
C PHE A 5 0.19 -15.07 -25.33
N HIS A 6 -0.08 -14.83 -26.60
CA HIS A 6 -0.90 -15.74 -27.42
C HIS A 6 -0.30 -17.16 -27.54
N PRO A 7 1.02 -17.35 -27.67
CA PRO A 7 1.62 -18.68 -27.65
C PRO A 7 1.67 -19.31 -26.25
N LEU A 8 1.81 -18.49 -25.18
CA LEU A 8 1.97 -18.97 -23.81
C LEU A 8 0.70 -19.57 -23.21
N GLN A 9 -0.49 -19.24 -23.73
CA GLN A 9 -1.76 -19.79 -23.24
C GLN A 9 -1.88 -21.31 -23.42
N ARG A 10 -1.06 -21.89 -24.28
CA ARG A 10 -1.01 -23.37 -24.52
C ARG A 10 0.05 -24.07 -23.69
N CYS A 11 0.91 -23.35 -23.01
CA CYS A 11 1.99 -23.91 -22.21
C CYS A 11 1.68 -23.77 -20.71
N ARG A 12 1.95 -24.82 -19.96
CA ARG A 12 1.82 -24.83 -18.50
C ARG A 12 3.19 -25.02 -17.86
N PHE A 13 3.66 -24.00 -17.16
CA PHE A 13 4.97 -23.96 -16.50
C PHE A 13 4.83 -24.21 -14.99
N THR A 14 4.66 -25.47 -14.59
CA THR A 14 4.42 -25.81 -13.17
C THR A 14 5.62 -25.59 -12.27
N ALA A 15 6.83 -25.61 -12.83
CA ALA A 15 8.07 -25.34 -12.10
C ALA A 15 8.40 -23.85 -11.97
N LEU A 16 7.75 -22.98 -12.75
CA LEU A 16 8.04 -21.54 -12.77
C LEU A 16 7.73 -20.89 -11.43
N LYS A 17 8.69 -20.14 -10.89
CA LYS A 17 8.57 -19.43 -9.58
C LYS A 17 8.63 -17.93 -9.72
N LEU A 18 9.24 -17.41 -10.76
CA LEU A 18 9.46 -16.00 -11.00
C LEU A 18 9.06 -15.65 -12.43
N MET A 19 8.28 -14.58 -12.55
CA MET A 19 8.04 -13.87 -13.82
C MET A 19 8.44 -12.42 -13.62
N ASP A 20 9.38 -11.95 -14.42
CA ASP A 20 9.87 -10.59 -14.41
C ASP A 20 9.62 -9.94 -15.77
N PHE A 21 8.80 -8.91 -15.76
CA PHE A 21 8.45 -8.07 -16.90
C PHE A 21 8.84 -6.61 -16.68
N THR A 22 9.82 -6.36 -15.80
CA THR A 22 10.29 -5.00 -15.53
C THR A 22 10.54 -4.24 -16.83
N ASP A 23 10.03 -3.00 -16.92
CA ASP A 23 10.14 -2.12 -18.08
C ASP A 23 9.49 -2.64 -19.38
N CYS A 24 8.69 -3.70 -19.33
CA CYS A 24 8.03 -4.25 -20.51
C CYS A 24 6.83 -3.39 -20.96
N LYS A 25 7.10 -2.32 -21.72
CA LYS A 25 6.08 -1.37 -22.19
C LYS A 25 5.06 -1.98 -23.17
N ASN A 26 5.37 -3.10 -23.80
CA ASN A 26 4.46 -3.77 -24.72
C ASN A 26 3.44 -4.68 -24.04
N VAL A 27 3.56 -4.90 -22.74
CA VAL A 27 2.61 -5.68 -21.94
C VAL A 27 1.41 -4.80 -21.60
N THR A 28 0.26 -5.06 -22.24
CA THR A 28 -0.98 -4.31 -22.00
C THR A 28 -1.98 -5.06 -21.14
N LYS A 29 -1.91 -6.40 -21.13
CA LYS A 29 -2.75 -7.29 -20.33
C LYS A 29 -1.96 -8.50 -19.85
N LEU A 30 -2.23 -8.94 -18.62
CA LEU A 30 -1.76 -10.26 -18.16
C LEU A 30 -2.80 -11.33 -18.46
N PRO A 31 -2.36 -12.51 -18.94
CA PRO A 31 -3.23 -13.64 -19.20
C PRO A 31 -3.61 -14.39 -17.91
N ASP A 32 -4.31 -15.51 -18.07
CA ASP A 32 -4.62 -16.43 -16.96
C ASP A 32 -3.35 -17.12 -16.43
N LEU A 33 -2.72 -16.52 -15.42
CA LEU A 33 -1.52 -17.04 -14.79
C LEU A 33 -1.77 -18.30 -13.94
N LEU A 34 -3.02 -18.53 -13.50
CA LEU A 34 -3.35 -19.74 -12.76
C LEU A 34 -3.24 -20.98 -13.65
N VAL A 35 -3.56 -20.83 -14.93
CA VAL A 35 -3.37 -21.88 -15.94
C VAL A 35 -1.91 -22.02 -16.34
N ILE A 36 -1.25 -20.88 -16.64
CA ILE A 36 0.09 -20.85 -17.21
C ILE A 36 1.17 -21.17 -16.17
N ALA A 37 1.13 -20.54 -15.00
CA ALA A 37 2.16 -20.60 -13.97
C ALA A 37 1.56 -20.67 -12.55
N PRO A 38 0.85 -21.73 -12.19
CA PRO A 38 0.09 -21.81 -10.93
C PRO A 38 0.94 -21.77 -9.66
N ASN A 39 2.24 -22.04 -9.80
CA ASN A 39 3.19 -22.11 -8.68
C ASN A 39 4.11 -20.90 -8.57
N ILE A 40 3.78 -19.81 -9.26
CA ILE A 40 4.58 -18.58 -9.24
C ILE A 40 4.63 -18.01 -7.82
N LYS A 41 5.82 -17.55 -7.41
CA LYS A 41 6.07 -16.90 -6.12
C LYS A 41 6.34 -15.41 -6.26
N THR A 42 6.92 -15.01 -7.38
CA THR A 42 7.30 -13.61 -7.64
C THR A 42 6.74 -13.18 -8.98
N LEU A 43 5.99 -12.11 -8.96
CA LEU A 43 5.46 -11.44 -10.15
C LEU A 43 5.93 -9.99 -10.15
N GLU A 44 6.91 -9.71 -11.00
CA GLU A 44 7.53 -8.41 -11.15
C GLU A 44 6.99 -7.74 -12.41
N LEU A 45 6.40 -6.55 -12.25
CA LEU A 45 5.79 -5.75 -13.31
C LEU A 45 6.18 -4.28 -13.17
N ASP A 46 7.34 -4.01 -12.52
CA ASP A 46 7.81 -2.63 -12.33
C ASP A 46 7.88 -1.90 -13.68
N ARG A 47 7.28 -0.73 -13.74
CA ARG A 47 7.25 0.13 -14.93
C ARG A 47 6.67 -0.49 -16.21
N CYS A 48 5.77 -1.47 -16.07
CA CYS A 48 4.90 -1.88 -17.18
C CYS A 48 3.85 -0.79 -17.45
N GLU A 49 4.29 0.36 -17.96
CA GLU A 49 3.48 1.57 -18.04
C GLU A 49 2.18 1.40 -18.84
N ASN A 50 2.17 0.52 -19.85
CA ASN A 50 1.02 0.28 -20.70
C ASN A 50 0.14 -0.90 -20.24
N LEU A 51 0.43 -1.51 -19.11
CA LEU A 51 -0.42 -2.53 -18.51
C LEU A 51 -1.75 -1.90 -18.07
N VAL A 52 -2.86 -2.37 -18.64
CA VAL A 52 -4.22 -1.84 -18.38
C VAL A 52 -5.02 -2.76 -17.48
N GLU A 53 -4.84 -4.06 -17.64
CA GLU A 53 -5.67 -5.08 -17.00
C GLU A 53 -4.85 -6.29 -16.55
N ILE A 54 -5.19 -6.79 -15.38
CA ILE A 54 -4.65 -8.02 -14.82
C ILE A 54 -5.80 -9.04 -14.76
N HIS A 55 -5.58 -10.23 -15.34
CA HIS A 55 -6.60 -11.27 -15.32
C HIS A 55 -6.94 -11.65 -13.87
N LYS A 56 -8.23 -11.90 -13.62
CA LYS A 56 -8.75 -12.20 -12.27
C LYS A 56 -8.06 -13.37 -11.56
N SER A 57 -7.51 -14.32 -12.34
CA SER A 57 -6.81 -15.50 -11.81
C SER A 57 -5.56 -15.17 -11.01
N VAL A 58 -4.93 -14.01 -11.24
CA VAL A 58 -3.76 -13.58 -10.46
C VAL A 58 -4.13 -13.45 -8.98
N GLY A 59 -5.34 -12.99 -8.68
CA GLY A 59 -5.85 -12.92 -7.32
C GLY A 59 -6.04 -14.26 -6.62
N LEU A 60 -5.92 -15.39 -7.34
CA LEU A 60 -6.07 -16.75 -6.84
C LEU A 60 -4.75 -17.51 -6.73
N LEU A 61 -3.62 -16.87 -6.97
CA LEU A 61 -2.28 -17.47 -6.90
C LEU A 61 -1.84 -17.61 -5.44
N GLU A 62 -2.29 -18.65 -4.77
CA GLU A 62 -2.07 -18.86 -3.33
C GLU A 62 -0.60 -18.91 -2.90
N LYS A 63 0.33 -19.21 -3.83
CA LYS A 63 1.77 -19.30 -3.59
C LYS A 63 2.52 -18.00 -3.90
N LEU A 64 1.83 -16.98 -4.40
CA LEU A 64 2.44 -15.69 -4.69
C LEU A 64 2.87 -15.01 -3.38
N VAL A 65 4.16 -14.67 -3.28
CA VAL A 65 4.79 -14.03 -2.11
C VAL A 65 5.06 -12.56 -2.36
N TYR A 66 5.50 -12.25 -3.57
CA TYR A 66 5.92 -10.92 -3.98
C TYR A 66 5.18 -10.51 -5.25
N TRP A 67 4.50 -9.37 -5.17
CA TRP A 67 3.79 -8.79 -6.31
C TRP A 67 4.11 -7.31 -6.44
N ASN A 68 4.82 -6.95 -7.52
CA ASN A 68 5.20 -5.57 -7.79
C ASN A 68 4.49 -5.03 -9.03
N LEU A 69 3.73 -3.97 -8.84
CA LEU A 69 3.00 -3.22 -9.87
C LEU A 69 3.45 -1.75 -9.92
N ARG A 70 4.60 -1.44 -9.31
CA ARG A 70 5.13 -0.08 -9.29
C ARG A 70 5.20 0.49 -10.71
N GLY A 71 4.76 1.74 -10.90
CA GLY A 71 4.87 2.42 -12.19
C GLY A 71 3.97 1.90 -13.31
N CYS A 72 3.01 1.01 -13.01
CA CYS A 72 1.97 0.62 -13.96
C CYS A 72 0.94 1.75 -14.10
N LYS A 73 1.32 2.84 -14.78
CA LYS A 73 0.57 4.10 -14.83
C LYS A 73 -0.84 3.95 -15.41
N ASN A 74 -0.99 3.06 -16.40
CA ASN A 74 -2.26 2.84 -17.11
C ASN A 74 -3.10 1.69 -16.53
N LEU A 75 -2.67 1.08 -15.43
CA LEU A 75 -3.42 0.01 -14.78
C LEU A 75 -4.73 0.55 -14.22
N LYS A 76 -5.85 0.01 -14.69
CA LYS A 76 -7.20 0.44 -14.31
C LYS A 76 -7.80 -0.44 -13.22
N ILE A 77 -7.54 -1.73 -13.28
CA ILE A 77 -8.23 -2.73 -12.48
C ILE A 77 -7.24 -3.79 -12.01
N ILE A 78 -7.24 -4.05 -10.72
CA ILE A 78 -6.65 -5.26 -10.12
C ILE A 78 -7.77 -6.28 -9.86
N PRO A 79 -7.44 -7.58 -9.68
CA PRO A 79 -8.44 -8.58 -9.32
C PRO A 79 -9.24 -8.18 -8.08
N ARG A 80 -10.56 -8.30 -8.15
CA ARG A 80 -11.45 -7.99 -7.01
C ARG A 80 -11.32 -8.97 -5.86
N ILE A 81 -11.04 -10.24 -6.19
CA ILE A 81 -10.83 -11.31 -5.22
C ILE A 81 -9.34 -11.51 -5.08
N LEU A 82 -8.81 -11.31 -3.88
CA LEU A 82 -7.42 -11.51 -3.54
C LEU A 82 -7.30 -12.65 -2.52
N ASN A 83 -7.25 -13.90 -3.00
CA ASN A 83 -7.02 -15.10 -2.18
C ASN A 83 -5.52 -15.46 -2.19
N LEU A 84 -4.66 -14.49 -1.89
CA LEU A 84 -3.22 -14.56 -1.97
C LEU A 84 -2.64 -14.93 -0.60
N LYS A 85 -2.85 -16.17 -0.17
CA LYS A 85 -2.53 -16.65 1.20
C LYS A 85 -1.07 -16.51 1.59
N SER A 86 -0.16 -16.46 0.62
CA SER A 86 1.29 -16.35 0.86
C SER A 86 1.85 -14.96 0.59
N LEU A 87 1.03 -13.99 0.18
CA LEU A 87 1.51 -12.67 -0.21
C LEU A 87 2.05 -11.91 1.01
N GLU A 88 3.32 -11.53 0.93
CA GLU A 88 4.03 -10.75 1.96
C GLU A 88 4.33 -9.31 1.51
N TRP A 89 4.54 -9.13 0.20
CA TRP A 89 4.98 -7.87 -0.39
C TRP A 89 4.07 -7.47 -1.54
N PHE A 90 3.41 -6.33 -1.41
CA PHE A 90 2.53 -5.80 -2.46
C PHE A 90 2.84 -4.33 -2.72
N TYR A 91 3.27 -4.02 -3.95
CA TYR A 91 3.69 -2.68 -4.36
C TYR A 91 2.73 -2.11 -5.42
N LEU A 92 2.16 -0.95 -5.13
CA LEU A 92 1.19 -0.24 -5.98
C LEU A 92 1.59 1.23 -6.19
N GLN A 93 2.91 1.53 -6.11
CA GLN A 93 3.37 2.90 -6.29
C GLN A 93 3.18 3.36 -7.74
N SER A 94 2.74 4.61 -7.91
CA SER A 94 2.58 5.24 -9.22
C SER A 94 1.65 4.50 -10.18
N CYS A 95 0.66 3.79 -9.67
CA CYS A 95 -0.48 3.28 -10.43
C CYS A 95 -1.52 4.40 -10.55
N GLU A 96 -1.28 5.36 -11.43
CA GLU A 96 -1.98 6.66 -11.42
C GLU A 96 -3.48 6.57 -11.70
N ILE A 97 -3.91 5.61 -12.53
CA ILE A 97 -5.31 5.45 -12.94
C ILE A 97 -6.07 4.49 -12.03
N LEU A 98 -5.41 3.54 -11.40
CA LEU A 98 -6.02 2.51 -10.58
C LEU A 98 -6.98 3.08 -9.52
N TRP A 99 -6.67 4.27 -9.03
CA TRP A 99 -7.38 4.96 -7.95
C TRP A 99 -8.29 6.09 -8.42
N LYS A 100 -8.38 6.32 -9.73
CA LYS A 100 -9.41 7.15 -10.32
C LYS A 100 -10.67 6.29 -10.41
N PHE A 101 -11.40 6.18 -9.29
CA PHE A 101 -12.77 5.72 -9.39
C PHE A 101 -13.51 6.72 -10.30
N PRO A 102 -14.32 6.24 -11.25
CA PRO A 102 -15.18 7.14 -11.99
C PRO A 102 -15.97 7.96 -10.97
N ASP A 103 -16.06 9.27 -11.19
CA ASP A 103 -16.93 10.17 -10.44
C ASP A 103 -18.36 9.60 -10.47
N VAL A 104 -18.69 8.77 -9.51
CA VAL A 104 -20.06 8.41 -9.22
C VAL A 104 -20.54 9.55 -8.33
N GLY A 105 -21.06 10.57 -8.97
CA GLY A 105 -21.71 11.66 -8.30
C GLY A 105 -22.69 11.11 -7.28
N GLN A 106 -22.55 11.54 -6.05
CA GLN A 106 -23.49 11.43 -4.94
C GLN A 106 -23.72 10.00 -4.37
N SER A 107 -23.53 9.94 -3.07
CA SER A 107 -23.79 8.88 -2.11
C SER A 107 -22.82 7.70 -2.09
N MET A 108 -21.73 7.90 -1.35
CA MET A 108 -20.81 6.83 -0.95
C MET A 108 -21.41 5.80 0.01
N GLU A 109 -22.66 5.99 0.43
CA GLU A 109 -23.38 5.04 1.28
C GLU A 109 -23.86 3.79 0.53
N THR A 110 -23.82 3.82 -0.80
CA THR A 110 -24.34 2.71 -1.64
C THR A 110 -23.31 2.09 -2.58
N LEU A 111 -22.04 2.50 -2.57
CA LEU A 111 -21.01 1.59 -3.00
C LEU A 111 -20.86 0.53 -1.90
N ALA A 112 -21.85 -0.34 -1.79
CA ALA A 112 -21.61 -1.67 -1.31
C ALA A 112 -20.45 -2.18 -2.16
N LEU A 113 -19.22 -2.04 -1.64
CA LEU A 113 -18.11 -2.84 -2.12
C LEU A 113 -18.70 -4.22 -2.27
N PRO A 114 -18.65 -4.83 -3.47
CA PRO A 114 -19.23 -6.14 -3.61
C PRO A 114 -18.70 -6.94 -2.44
N SER A 115 -19.60 -7.63 -1.75
CA SER A 115 -19.32 -8.50 -0.59
C SER A 115 -18.10 -9.43 -0.79
N SER A 116 -17.59 -9.52 -2.01
CA SER A 116 -16.38 -10.22 -2.42
C SER A 116 -15.06 -9.58 -1.96
N ILE A 117 -15.03 -8.32 -1.52
CA ILE A 117 -13.80 -7.75 -0.90
C ILE A 117 -13.73 -8.10 0.60
N GLU A 118 -14.74 -8.74 1.17
CA GLU A 118 -14.68 -9.31 2.51
C GLU A 118 -13.56 -10.34 2.70
N ASN A 119 -12.96 -10.83 1.62
CA ASN A 119 -11.86 -11.81 1.64
C ASN A 119 -10.45 -11.22 1.70
N VAL A 120 -10.26 -9.99 2.12
CA VAL A 120 -8.93 -9.52 2.55
C VAL A 120 -8.43 -10.29 3.78
N ALA A 121 -9.32 -10.95 4.50
CA ALA A 121 -8.97 -11.95 5.51
C ALA A 121 -8.01 -13.03 4.98
N SER A 122 -7.92 -13.25 3.68
CA SER A 122 -6.98 -14.18 3.05
C SER A 122 -5.56 -13.63 2.84
N LEU A 123 -5.35 -12.31 2.96
CA LEU A 123 -4.01 -11.72 2.95
C LEU A 123 -3.34 -11.86 4.33
N LEU A 124 -3.39 -13.04 4.91
CA LEU A 124 -2.95 -13.31 6.28
C LEU A 124 -1.45 -13.10 6.50
N LYS A 125 -0.64 -13.17 5.44
CA LYS A 125 0.81 -12.98 5.52
C LYS A 125 1.28 -11.61 5.09
N LEU A 126 0.38 -10.74 4.59
CA LEU A 126 0.79 -9.44 4.09
C LEU A 126 1.42 -8.61 5.22
N ALA A 127 2.74 -8.43 5.11
CA ALA A 127 3.54 -7.71 6.10
C ALA A 127 3.86 -6.28 5.66
N LYS A 128 3.98 -6.02 4.36
CA LYS A 128 4.32 -4.71 3.82
C LYS A 128 3.38 -4.30 2.70
N LEU A 129 2.81 -3.13 2.86
CA LEU A 129 1.91 -2.52 1.89
C LEU A 129 2.41 -1.13 1.54
N PHE A 130 2.66 -0.89 0.27
CA PHE A 130 3.21 0.35 -0.22
C PHE A 130 2.26 1.00 -1.24
N PHE A 131 1.78 2.20 -0.92
CA PHE A 131 1.00 3.03 -1.83
C PHE A 131 1.75 4.31 -2.18
N ARG A 132 1.79 4.65 -3.46
CA ARG A 132 2.20 5.96 -3.93
C ARG A 132 1.24 6.42 -5.01
N THR A 133 0.46 7.44 -4.72
CA THR A 133 -0.46 8.01 -5.70
C THR A 133 -0.71 9.48 -5.44
N LYS A 134 -0.88 10.24 -6.50
CA LYS A 134 -1.21 11.68 -6.40
C LYS A 134 -2.68 11.93 -6.05
N ASN A 135 -3.55 10.94 -6.17
CA ASN A 135 -5.00 11.11 -6.11
C ASN A 135 -5.71 10.05 -5.25
N LEU A 136 -5.09 9.57 -4.17
CA LEU A 136 -5.73 8.57 -3.31
C LEU A 136 -6.75 9.22 -2.37
N ASN A 137 -7.95 9.42 -2.88
CA ASN A 137 -9.05 9.89 -2.03
C ASN A 137 -9.67 8.75 -1.20
N TYR A 138 -9.47 7.49 -1.61
CA TYR A 138 -10.08 6.34 -0.97
C TYR A 138 -9.20 5.09 -1.04
N LEU A 139 -8.89 4.52 0.13
CA LEU A 139 -8.47 3.13 0.25
C LEU A 139 -9.70 2.30 0.61
N PRO A 140 -9.92 1.14 -0.02
CA PRO A 140 -10.97 0.23 0.41
C PRO A 140 -10.83 -0.12 1.90
N SER A 141 -11.91 -0.03 2.66
CA SER A 141 -11.92 -0.23 4.11
C SER A 141 -11.35 -1.59 4.55
N CYS A 142 -11.42 -2.58 3.67
CA CYS A 142 -10.87 -3.91 3.90
C CYS A 142 -9.35 -3.89 4.12
N PHE A 143 -8.60 -2.98 3.50
CA PHE A 143 -7.15 -2.87 3.72
C PHE A 143 -6.78 -2.45 5.13
N PHE A 144 -7.68 -1.76 5.85
CA PHE A 144 -7.41 -1.32 7.22
C PHE A 144 -7.49 -2.46 8.24
N LYS A 145 -8.13 -3.56 7.88
CA LYS A 145 -8.28 -4.75 8.73
C LYS A 145 -7.23 -5.84 8.48
N LEU A 146 -6.13 -5.52 7.78
CA LEU A 146 -5.05 -6.47 7.52
C LEU A 146 -4.39 -6.91 8.83
N PRO A 147 -4.52 -8.20 9.23
CA PRO A 147 -4.24 -8.62 10.59
C PRO A 147 -2.74 -8.71 10.92
N ASN A 148 -1.89 -8.82 9.91
CA ASN A 148 -0.45 -9.01 10.07
C ASN A 148 0.38 -7.92 9.39
N LEU A 149 -0.25 -6.82 8.97
CA LEU A 149 0.46 -5.71 8.36
C LEU A 149 1.40 -5.06 9.37
N LYS A 150 2.69 -5.09 9.08
CA LYS A 150 3.76 -4.51 9.92
C LYS A 150 4.21 -3.14 9.43
N TYR A 151 4.24 -2.95 8.12
CA TYR A 151 4.73 -1.72 7.52
C TYR A 151 3.71 -1.16 6.54
N PHE A 152 3.22 0.04 6.85
CA PHE A 152 2.30 0.77 6.01
C PHE A 152 2.98 2.02 5.48
N ILE A 153 3.14 2.10 4.16
CA ILE A 153 3.90 3.15 3.50
C ILE A 153 2.98 3.90 2.56
N LEU A 154 2.76 5.15 2.88
CA LEU A 154 1.91 6.09 2.16
C LEU A 154 2.78 7.18 1.54
N CYS A 155 2.74 7.31 0.23
CA CYS A 155 3.52 8.30 -0.47
C CYS A 155 2.65 9.03 -1.51
N GLY A 156 2.52 10.35 -1.40
CA GLY A 156 1.82 11.20 -2.38
C GLY A 156 0.85 12.21 -1.77
N PHE A 157 0.47 13.18 -2.58
CA PHE A 157 -0.52 14.20 -2.23
C PHE A 157 -1.93 13.59 -2.24
N GLY A 158 -2.81 14.02 -1.33
CA GLY A 158 -4.22 13.64 -1.34
C GLY A 158 -4.71 12.82 -0.13
N PHE A 159 -3.85 12.58 0.87
CA PHE A 159 -4.27 11.92 2.10
C PHE A 159 -4.92 12.90 3.12
N GLU A 160 -5.78 13.79 2.65
CA GLU A 160 -6.56 14.66 3.56
C GLU A 160 -7.36 13.87 4.61
N ASN A 161 -7.67 12.61 4.28
CA ASN A 161 -8.41 11.70 5.15
C ASN A 161 -7.52 10.70 5.91
N LEU A 162 -6.17 10.84 5.90
CA LEU A 162 -5.30 9.90 6.64
C LEU A 162 -5.70 9.81 8.12
N ALA A 163 -6.04 10.94 8.74
CA ALA A 163 -6.52 10.94 10.11
C ALA A 163 -7.75 10.03 10.28
N LYS A 164 -8.74 10.13 9.39
CA LYS A 164 -9.94 9.30 9.41
C LYS A 164 -9.62 7.81 9.19
N ILE A 165 -8.65 7.51 8.32
CA ILE A 165 -8.20 6.14 8.07
C ILE A 165 -7.57 5.55 9.32
N LEU A 166 -6.65 6.27 9.93
CA LEU A 166 -5.96 5.83 11.14
C LEU A 166 -6.88 5.83 12.38
N ASP A 167 -8.04 6.49 12.31
CA ASP A 167 -9.08 6.50 13.35
C ASP A 167 -10.04 5.30 13.26
N ILE A 168 -9.95 4.48 12.22
CA ILE A 168 -10.78 3.27 12.11
C ILE A 168 -10.41 2.30 13.24
N PRO A 169 -11.39 1.82 14.03
CA PRO A 169 -11.11 0.85 15.10
C PRO A 169 -10.43 -0.41 14.55
N ASP A 170 -9.44 -0.90 15.30
CA ASP A 170 -8.68 -2.11 14.98
C ASP A 170 -7.95 -2.07 13.62
N CYS A 171 -7.70 -0.87 13.08
CA CYS A 171 -6.89 -0.76 11.88
C CYS A 171 -5.43 -1.14 12.20
N PHE A 172 -4.85 -2.01 11.37
CA PHE A 172 -3.46 -2.44 11.46
C PHE A 172 -2.99 -2.87 12.87
N PRO A 173 -3.56 -3.91 13.47
CA PRO A 173 -3.31 -4.26 14.87
C PRO A 173 -1.86 -4.62 15.20
N LYS A 174 -1.05 -4.96 14.18
CA LYS A 174 0.38 -5.31 14.32
C LYS A 174 1.32 -4.30 13.65
N LEU A 175 0.89 -3.07 13.47
CA LEU A 175 1.70 -2.06 12.79
C LEU A 175 2.96 -1.74 13.60
N GLU A 176 4.12 -2.00 12.99
CA GLU A 176 5.44 -1.72 13.55
C GLU A 176 6.08 -0.46 12.94
N GLY A 177 5.76 -0.15 11.69
CA GLY A 177 6.29 1.02 10.98
C GLY A 177 5.24 1.76 10.16
N LEU A 178 5.12 3.07 10.39
CA LEU A 178 4.26 3.97 9.63
C LEU A 178 5.12 4.97 8.87
N PHE A 179 4.96 5.00 7.55
CA PHE A 179 5.67 5.90 6.67
C PHE A 179 4.68 6.81 5.94
N VAL A 180 4.85 8.12 6.10
CA VAL A 180 4.01 9.13 5.45
C VAL A 180 4.92 10.11 4.72
N MET A 181 4.86 10.10 3.40
CA MET A 181 5.77 10.90 2.57
C MET A 181 5.00 11.69 1.52
N TYR A 182 5.45 12.92 1.26
CA TYR A 182 4.86 13.81 0.24
C TYR A 182 3.34 13.97 0.40
N SER A 183 2.86 14.15 1.64
CA SER A 183 1.43 14.22 1.96
C SER A 183 1.03 15.63 2.40
N ASN A 184 -0.21 16.00 2.08
CA ASN A 184 -0.81 17.28 2.49
C ASN A 184 -1.45 17.24 3.90
N ILE A 185 -1.16 16.22 4.69
CA ILE A 185 -1.69 16.12 6.06
C ILE A 185 -1.30 17.33 6.89
N THR A 186 -2.23 17.80 7.71
CA THR A 186 -1.98 18.90 8.68
C THR A 186 -1.71 18.36 10.08
N THR A 187 -2.29 17.22 10.42
CA THR A 187 -2.14 16.58 11.73
C THR A 187 -2.14 15.06 11.59
N LEU A 188 -1.45 14.36 12.49
CA LEU A 188 -1.64 12.93 12.69
C LEU A 188 -2.69 12.72 13.81
N PRO A 189 -3.49 11.64 13.74
CA PRO A 189 -4.38 11.25 14.84
C PRO A 189 -3.57 10.77 16.04
N ASP A 190 -4.24 10.47 17.16
CA ASP A 190 -3.57 9.87 18.32
C ASP A 190 -3.09 8.45 17.99
N ILE A 191 -1.81 8.34 17.63
CA ILE A 191 -1.16 7.07 17.27
C ILE A 191 -0.69 6.30 18.50
N SER A 192 -0.63 6.93 19.67
CA SER A 192 -0.10 6.31 20.89
C SER A 192 -1.03 5.22 21.43
N SER A 193 -2.33 5.48 21.40
CA SER A 193 -3.36 4.53 21.84
C SER A 193 -3.72 3.52 20.74
N ARG A 194 -3.60 3.94 19.46
CA ARG A 194 -4.04 3.16 18.31
C ARG A 194 -3.05 2.08 17.88
N PHE A 195 -1.75 2.38 17.95
CA PHE A 195 -0.69 1.49 17.46
C PHE A 195 0.31 1.16 18.57
N PRO A 196 -0.08 0.32 19.54
CA PRO A 196 0.76 0.01 20.70
C PRO A 196 2.06 -0.72 20.35
N GLN A 197 2.18 -1.26 19.13
CA GLN A 197 3.38 -1.96 18.66
C GLN A 197 4.21 -1.09 17.68
N LEU A 198 3.85 0.18 17.48
CA LEU A 198 4.55 1.05 16.53
C LEU A 198 5.96 1.37 17.01
N LYS A 199 6.96 0.85 16.31
CA LYS A 199 8.40 1.02 16.60
C LYS A 199 9.04 2.14 15.79
N GLY A 200 8.50 2.42 14.59
CA GLY A 200 9.04 3.41 13.68
C GLY A 200 7.99 4.35 13.10
N LEU A 201 8.25 5.66 13.17
CA LEU A 201 7.45 6.69 12.50
C LEU A 201 8.37 7.48 11.56
N TYR A 202 8.05 7.46 10.27
CA TYR A 202 8.81 8.11 9.23
C TYR A 202 7.92 9.10 8.50
N ILE A 203 8.23 10.39 8.62
CA ILE A 203 7.50 11.48 7.98
C ILE A 203 8.49 12.28 7.15
N ASP A 204 8.21 12.39 5.86
CA ASP A 204 9.09 13.11 4.95
C ASP A 204 8.29 13.97 3.97
N SER A 205 8.76 15.20 3.76
CA SER A 205 8.15 16.15 2.80
C SER A 205 6.65 16.35 2.98
N CYS A 206 6.19 16.39 4.25
CA CYS A 206 4.82 16.72 4.63
C CYS A 206 4.76 18.21 5.02
N TRP A 207 4.78 19.08 4.02
CA TRP A 207 4.98 20.53 4.23
C TRP A 207 3.90 21.22 5.07
N ASN A 208 2.66 20.68 5.07
CA ASN A 208 1.53 21.23 5.79
C ASN A 208 1.36 20.64 7.20
N LEU A 209 2.21 19.68 7.59
CA LEU A 209 2.08 19.03 8.88
C LEU A 209 2.44 20.00 10.00
N GLN A 210 1.43 20.32 10.82
CA GLN A 210 1.55 21.26 11.95
C GLN A 210 1.73 20.54 13.28
N LYS A 211 1.08 19.36 13.43
CA LYS A 211 1.04 18.68 14.73
C LYS A 211 1.37 17.20 14.60
N ILE A 212 2.24 16.74 15.49
CA ILE A 212 2.49 15.34 15.75
C ILE A 212 2.02 15.04 17.18
N PRO A 213 1.15 14.03 17.39
CA PRO A 213 0.64 13.69 18.71
C PRO A 213 1.71 13.06 19.59
N ARG A 214 1.33 12.65 20.81
CA ARG A 214 2.19 11.83 21.66
C ARG A 214 2.49 10.50 20.95
N LEU A 215 3.73 10.05 21.01
CA LEU A 215 4.17 8.80 20.43
C LEU A 215 4.05 7.65 21.44
N PRO A 216 3.85 6.39 20.96
CA PRO A 216 3.89 5.22 21.82
C PRO A 216 5.23 5.10 22.56
N SER A 217 5.22 4.52 23.75
CA SER A 217 6.45 4.31 24.54
C SER A 217 7.42 3.30 23.91
N CYS A 218 6.91 2.44 23.02
CA CYS A 218 7.70 1.43 22.30
C CYS A 218 8.39 1.99 21.05
N ILE A 219 8.26 3.29 20.74
CA ILE A 219 8.87 3.88 19.54
C ILE A 219 10.40 3.86 19.65
N HIS A 220 11.07 3.33 18.64
CA HIS A 220 12.54 3.28 18.58
C HIS A 220 13.12 4.24 17.57
N THR A 221 12.35 4.53 16.51
CA THR A 221 12.81 5.36 15.40
C THR A 221 11.75 6.40 15.06
N VAL A 222 12.15 7.65 15.05
CA VAL A 222 11.34 8.75 14.53
C VAL A 222 12.20 9.51 13.52
N PHE A 223 11.70 9.59 12.31
CA PHE A 223 12.30 10.37 11.25
C PHE A 223 11.29 11.42 10.79
N VAL A 224 11.62 12.68 10.94
CA VAL A 224 10.80 13.80 10.46
C VAL A 224 11.71 14.71 9.65
N ASN A 225 11.46 14.77 8.35
CA ASN A 225 12.27 15.56 7.43
C ASN A 225 11.36 16.44 6.56
N THR A 226 11.83 17.63 6.23
CA THR A 226 11.16 18.58 5.32
C THR A 226 9.68 18.84 5.69
N CYS A 227 9.39 19.00 7.01
CA CYS A 227 8.06 19.31 7.55
C CYS A 227 8.05 20.72 8.13
N ASN A 228 8.10 21.72 7.26
CA ASN A 228 8.40 23.11 7.62
C ASN A 228 7.30 23.83 8.44
N SER A 229 6.08 23.29 8.47
CA SER A 229 4.96 23.85 9.22
C SER A 229 4.81 23.28 10.62
N LEU A 230 5.71 22.39 11.06
CA LEU A 230 5.61 21.73 12.35
C LEU A 230 5.73 22.74 13.50
N ASP A 231 4.74 22.75 14.41
CA ASP A 231 4.72 23.68 15.54
C ASP A 231 5.85 23.39 16.55
N SER A 232 6.23 24.43 17.29
CA SER A 232 7.31 24.36 18.28
C SER A 232 6.98 23.42 19.44
N GLN A 233 5.70 23.22 19.76
CA GLN A 233 5.27 22.31 20.82
C GLN A 233 5.45 20.84 20.40
N SER A 234 5.07 20.51 19.17
CA SER A 234 5.31 19.18 18.59
C SER A 234 6.79 18.87 18.51
N SER A 235 7.60 19.83 18.04
CA SER A 235 9.05 19.67 17.96
C SER A 235 9.69 19.45 19.33
N ARG A 236 9.32 20.25 20.36
CA ARG A 236 9.81 20.06 21.73
C ARG A 236 9.36 18.72 22.33
N ARG A 237 8.13 18.30 22.08
CA ARG A 237 7.59 17.02 22.55
C ARG A 237 8.35 15.86 21.96
N LEU A 238 8.58 15.88 20.64
CA LEU A 238 9.40 14.88 19.97
C LEU A 238 10.80 14.79 20.59
N LEU A 239 11.48 15.90 20.73
CA LEU A 239 12.82 15.96 21.33
C LEU A 239 12.83 15.42 22.79
N SER A 240 11.81 15.71 23.60
CA SER A 240 11.72 15.22 24.98
C SER A 240 11.47 13.72 25.05
N GLN A 241 10.59 13.19 24.20
CA GLN A 241 10.29 11.74 24.16
C GLN A 241 11.47 10.93 23.63
N VAL A 242 12.30 11.53 22.82
CA VAL A 242 13.42 10.89 22.12
C VAL A 242 14.69 10.89 22.93
N ARG A 243 14.93 11.88 23.76
CA ARG A 243 16.06 11.82 24.71
C ARG A 243 16.00 10.59 25.63
N LEU A 244 14.82 9.95 25.71
CA LEU A 244 14.61 8.69 26.43
C LEU A 244 14.86 7.44 25.55
N SER A 245 14.91 7.55 24.23
CA SER A 245 15.17 6.45 23.30
C SER A 245 16.23 6.87 22.29
N GLN A 246 17.48 6.50 22.53
CA GLN A 246 18.63 6.91 21.72
C GLN A 246 18.48 6.58 20.23
N ARG A 247 18.40 7.57 19.37
CA ARG A 247 18.93 7.78 18.01
C ARG A 247 18.03 8.71 17.18
N PHE A 248 18.56 9.91 16.89
CA PHE A 248 18.01 10.81 15.86
C PHE A 248 19.09 11.18 14.86
N ASN A 249 18.73 11.12 13.58
CA ASN A 249 19.38 11.90 12.55
C ASN A 249 18.37 12.94 12.09
N PHE A 250 18.63 14.21 12.45
CA PHE A 250 18.05 15.36 11.77
C PHE A 250 19.06 15.77 10.71
N GLY A 251 18.71 15.59 9.42
CA GLY A 251 19.42 16.21 8.32
C GLY A 251 18.72 17.47 7.89
#